data_3afe41eefd8b41c8980a33ed3c7ba831
#
_entry.id   3afe41eefd8b41c8980a33ed3c7ba831
#
_cell.length_a   1.000
_cell.length_b   1.000
_cell.length_c   1.000
_cell.angle_alpha   90.00
_cell.angle_beta   90.00
_cell.angle_gamma   90.00
#
_symmetry.space_group_name_H-M   'P 1'
#
loop_
_entity.id
_entity.type
_entity.pdbx_description
1 polymer ?
#
loop_
_entity_poly.entity_id
_entity_poly.type
_entity_poly.pdbx_seq_one_letter_code
_entity_poly.pdbx_strand_id
1 'polypeptide(L)'
;TVVALPEDVYSAVGYTYLLDKNKNILTTFLAQEYPYAQAGQAYTVVYVSTKEGAYKAIEFIYDGATFVENLGISYTTTTFSLSDVWGSTIYYKQAIMGEGQGKLTIQNVKLTDPLTYVWYYSAAYGMCASAFKDNASYESEAWLVTPQIDLTRAKTPQFGFDHAFNKAPNFTEECTVLVSTNYAGDVTTCDWTPLEWNLNEDGTQNIPSGTSWTFQHTGYFDFTPFVGEKINIAFRYTTANGVSGTWELKNLLLSEPEN
;
A
#
# COMPACT_ATOMS: atom_id res chain seq x y z
N THR A 1 -15.78 17.80 -4.47
CA THR A 1 -14.47 18.32 -4.95
C THR A 1 -13.44 18.15 -3.84
N VAL A 2 -12.25 17.65 -4.17
CA VAL A 2 -11.10 17.58 -3.25
C VAL A 2 -10.06 18.60 -3.72
N VAL A 3 -9.52 19.37 -2.80
CA VAL A 3 -8.54 20.43 -3.09
C VAL A 3 -7.44 20.44 -2.02
N ALA A 4 -6.18 20.54 -2.44
CA ALA A 4 -5.06 20.75 -1.54
C ALA A 4 -4.90 22.24 -1.23
N LEU A 5 -4.58 22.56 0.02
CA LEU A 5 -4.30 23.95 0.40
C LEU A 5 -2.95 24.38 -0.19
N PRO A 6 -2.89 25.45 -1.02
CA PRO A 6 -1.67 25.90 -1.66
C PRO A 6 -0.64 26.47 -0.66
N GLU A 7 0.63 26.48 -1.04
CA GLU A 7 1.75 26.86 -0.17
C GLU A 7 1.69 28.34 0.27
N ASP A 8 1.23 29.23 -0.59
CA ASP A 8 1.07 30.66 -0.32
C ASP A 8 0.05 30.93 0.79
N VAL A 9 -0.98 30.08 0.94
CA VAL A 9 -1.98 30.19 2.00
C VAL A 9 -1.36 29.89 3.38
N TYR A 10 -0.43 28.94 3.47
CA TYR A 10 0.33 28.71 4.72
C TYR A 10 1.23 29.88 5.06
N SER A 11 1.87 30.47 4.04
CA SER A 11 2.76 31.62 4.20
C SER A 11 2.01 32.83 4.75
N ALA A 12 0.74 33.02 4.40
CA ALA A 12 -0.10 34.10 4.93
C ALA A 12 -0.34 34.00 6.47
N VAL A 13 -0.21 32.81 7.07
CA VAL A 13 -0.30 32.62 8.51
C VAL A 13 1.06 32.45 9.19
N GLY A 14 2.15 32.59 8.44
CA GLY A 14 3.53 32.58 8.95
C GLY A 14 4.09 31.18 9.29
N TYR A 15 3.49 30.13 8.72
CA TYR A 15 3.90 28.74 8.94
C TYR A 15 3.93 27.95 7.62
N THR A 16 4.52 26.75 7.65
CA THR A 16 4.46 25.75 6.59
C THR A 16 3.38 24.69 6.84
N TYR A 17 2.57 24.85 7.88
CA TYR A 17 1.49 24.00 8.31
C TYR A 17 0.39 24.80 9.00
N LEU A 18 -0.82 24.25 9.11
CA LEU A 18 -1.98 24.95 9.65
C LEU A 18 -2.31 24.44 11.05
N LEU A 19 -2.23 25.33 12.05
CA LEU A 19 -2.70 25.05 13.42
C LEU A 19 -4.23 25.08 13.49
N ASP A 20 -4.80 24.31 14.42
CA ASP A 20 -6.27 24.27 14.62
C ASP A 20 -6.90 25.65 14.84
N LYS A 21 -6.18 26.56 15.53
CA LYS A 21 -6.64 27.94 15.74
C LYS A 21 -6.74 28.78 14.46
N ASN A 22 -6.11 28.36 13.37
CA ASN A 22 -6.06 29.08 12.09
C ASN A 22 -6.94 28.43 11.01
N LYS A 23 -7.77 27.46 11.34
CA LYS A 23 -8.64 26.74 10.38
C LYS A 23 -9.62 27.64 9.61
N ASN A 24 -9.95 28.81 10.14
CA ASN A 24 -10.78 29.80 9.45
C ASN A 24 -10.21 30.23 8.09
N ILE A 25 -8.90 30.08 7.84
CA ILE A 25 -8.30 30.37 6.55
C ILE A 25 -8.84 29.45 5.46
N LEU A 26 -9.25 28.21 5.80
CA LEU A 26 -9.78 27.24 4.83
C LEU A 26 -11.07 27.73 4.18
N THR A 27 -11.98 28.34 4.96
CA THR A 27 -13.21 28.90 4.40
C THR A 27 -12.95 30.13 3.56
N THR A 28 -11.96 30.95 3.93
CA THR A 28 -11.52 32.10 3.13
C THR A 28 -10.92 31.64 1.82
N PHE A 29 -10.05 30.66 1.84
CA PHE A 29 -9.47 30.04 0.65
C PHE A 29 -10.56 29.48 -0.28
N LEU A 30 -11.50 28.69 0.26
CA LEU A 30 -12.60 28.15 -0.55
C LEU A 30 -13.47 29.24 -1.17
N ALA A 31 -13.74 30.32 -0.46
CA ALA A 31 -14.53 31.43 -0.99
C ALA A 31 -13.82 32.18 -2.14
N GLN A 32 -12.49 32.23 -2.10
CA GLN A 32 -11.69 32.84 -3.17
C GLN A 32 -11.56 31.92 -4.38
N GLU A 33 -11.32 30.63 -4.15
CA GLU A 33 -11.10 29.64 -5.19
C GLU A 33 -12.40 29.25 -5.92
N TYR A 34 -13.53 29.22 -5.18
CA TYR A 34 -14.84 28.80 -5.68
C TYR A 34 -15.91 29.89 -5.52
N PRO A 35 -15.75 31.07 -6.16
CA PRO A 35 -16.67 32.20 -5.98
C PRO A 35 -18.09 31.93 -6.52
N TYR A 36 -18.26 30.87 -7.31
CA TYR A 36 -19.55 30.47 -7.90
C TYR A 36 -20.08 29.15 -7.35
N ALA A 37 -19.63 28.75 -6.15
CA ALA A 37 -20.13 27.54 -5.49
C ALA A 37 -21.67 27.61 -5.32
N GLN A 38 -22.32 26.47 -5.49
CA GLN A 38 -23.79 26.37 -5.33
C GLN A 38 -24.12 25.67 -3.99
N ALA A 39 -25.24 26.07 -3.40
CA ALA A 39 -25.70 25.48 -2.15
C ALA A 39 -25.79 23.95 -2.23
N GLY A 40 -25.25 23.26 -1.22
CA GLY A 40 -25.17 21.80 -1.15
C GLY A 40 -23.92 21.19 -1.80
N GLN A 41 -23.09 21.97 -2.50
CA GLN A 41 -21.81 21.44 -3.02
C GLN A 41 -20.82 21.21 -1.87
N ALA A 42 -20.16 20.03 -1.91
CA ALA A 42 -19.17 19.65 -0.91
C ALA A 42 -17.73 19.79 -1.48
N TYR A 43 -16.85 20.30 -0.61
CA TYR A 43 -15.42 20.55 -0.89
C TYR A 43 -14.59 20.00 0.26
N THR A 44 -13.68 19.08 -0.03
CA THR A 44 -12.74 18.55 0.95
C THR A 44 -11.40 19.24 0.80
N VAL A 45 -10.96 19.97 1.81
CA VAL A 45 -9.64 20.62 1.83
C VAL A 45 -8.64 19.73 2.54
N VAL A 46 -7.55 19.39 1.86
CA VAL A 46 -6.41 18.64 2.42
C VAL A 46 -5.30 19.65 2.74
N TYR A 47 -4.76 19.58 3.94
CA TYR A 47 -3.73 20.52 4.40
C TYR A 47 -2.72 19.86 5.33
N VAL A 48 -1.51 20.45 5.41
CA VAL A 48 -0.47 20.06 6.37
C VAL A 48 -0.86 20.57 7.76
N SER A 49 -0.97 19.69 8.73
CA SER A 49 -1.49 19.99 10.08
C SER A 49 -0.41 20.02 11.17
N THR A 50 0.79 19.54 10.88
CA THR A 50 1.91 19.52 11.83
C THR A 50 3.22 19.95 11.15
N LYS A 51 4.20 20.35 11.95
CA LYS A 51 5.55 20.71 11.48
C LYS A 51 6.25 19.54 10.79
N GLU A 52 5.93 18.32 11.18
CA GLU A 52 6.50 17.07 10.67
C GLU A 52 5.85 16.63 9.35
N GLY A 53 4.86 17.39 8.84
CA GLY A 53 4.23 17.14 7.54
C GLY A 53 3.02 16.21 7.59
N ALA A 54 2.39 16.00 8.76
CA ALA A 54 1.15 15.23 8.82
C ALA A 54 -0.01 15.97 8.14
N TYR A 55 -0.79 15.25 7.32
CA TYR A 55 -1.93 15.82 6.60
C TYR A 55 -3.23 15.60 7.35
N LYS A 56 -4.16 16.52 7.18
CA LYS A 56 -5.58 16.41 7.58
C LYS A 56 -6.47 16.79 6.41
N ALA A 57 -7.69 16.26 6.41
CA ALA A 57 -8.74 16.64 5.47
C ALA A 57 -9.97 17.12 6.25
N ILE A 58 -10.57 18.21 5.79
CA ILE A 58 -11.85 18.73 6.34
C ILE A 58 -12.80 18.94 5.16
N GLU A 59 -14.01 18.39 5.29
CA GLU A 59 -15.06 18.67 4.32
C GLU A 59 -15.88 19.89 4.75
N PHE A 60 -16.14 20.74 3.76
CA PHE A 60 -17.03 21.89 3.87
C PHE A 60 -18.19 21.75 2.89
N ILE A 61 -19.37 22.17 3.30
CA ILE A 61 -20.54 22.33 2.42
C ILE A 61 -20.79 23.81 2.25
N TYR A 62 -21.00 24.25 1.01
CA TYR A 62 -21.47 25.61 0.74
C TYR A 62 -22.97 25.67 1.01
N ASP A 63 -23.42 26.50 1.98
CA ASP A 63 -24.81 26.62 2.39
C ASP A 63 -25.64 27.60 1.55
N GLY A 64 -25.01 28.23 0.56
CA GLY A 64 -25.57 29.28 -0.29
C GLY A 64 -25.09 30.68 0.09
N ALA A 65 -24.38 30.83 1.21
CA ALA A 65 -23.79 32.09 1.67
C ALA A 65 -22.33 31.93 2.07
N THR A 66 -21.94 30.80 2.68
CA THR A 66 -20.59 30.56 3.18
C THR A 66 -20.26 29.05 3.17
N PHE A 67 -18.97 28.73 3.31
CA PHE A 67 -18.52 27.36 3.50
C PHE A 67 -18.58 26.98 4.97
N VAL A 68 -19.35 25.95 5.31
CA VAL A 68 -19.55 25.45 6.66
C VAL A 68 -18.92 24.07 6.79
N GLU A 69 -18.12 23.84 7.85
CA GLU A 69 -17.52 22.54 8.12
C GLU A 69 -18.62 21.46 8.30
N ASN A 70 -18.49 20.35 7.55
CA ASN A 70 -19.42 19.23 7.66
C ASN A 70 -19.06 18.33 8.86
N LEU A 71 -19.55 18.69 10.04
CA LEU A 71 -19.29 17.96 11.29
C LEU A 71 -19.98 16.59 11.38
N GLY A 72 -20.82 16.25 10.40
CA GLY A 72 -21.51 14.94 10.33
C GLY A 72 -20.66 13.80 9.79
N ILE A 73 -19.47 14.09 9.25
CA ILE A 73 -18.56 13.09 8.69
C ILE A 73 -17.39 12.89 9.65
N SER A 74 -17.33 11.71 10.26
CA SER A 74 -16.16 11.27 11.03
C SER A 74 -15.12 10.72 10.04
N TYR A 75 -14.08 11.48 9.73
CA TYR A 75 -12.92 10.96 9.02
C TYR A 75 -12.05 10.15 9.98
N THR A 76 -11.97 8.86 9.77
CA THR A 76 -10.81 8.11 10.26
C THR A 76 -9.58 8.71 9.59
N THR A 77 -8.62 9.17 10.36
CA THR A 77 -7.34 9.70 9.87
C THR A 77 -6.60 8.61 9.11
N THR A 78 -6.87 8.51 7.83
CA THR A 78 -5.99 7.82 6.90
C THR A 78 -4.86 8.80 6.60
N THR A 79 -3.63 8.36 6.70
CA THR A 79 -2.46 9.11 6.23
C THR A 79 -2.61 9.27 4.71
N PHE A 80 -3.00 10.46 4.25
CA PHE A 80 -2.96 10.78 2.82
C PHE A 80 -1.52 11.14 2.46
N SER A 81 -0.94 10.49 1.48
CA SER A 81 0.24 11.01 0.79
C SER A 81 -0.19 12.08 -0.21
N LEU A 82 0.69 13.02 -0.55
CA LEU A 82 0.40 14.01 -1.61
C LEU A 82 0.04 13.34 -2.95
N SER A 83 0.63 12.18 -3.25
CA SER A 83 0.29 11.36 -4.41
C SER A 83 -1.17 10.87 -4.39
N ASP A 84 -1.77 10.66 -3.20
CA ASP A 84 -3.17 10.23 -3.08
C ASP A 84 -4.18 11.35 -3.45
N VAL A 85 -3.73 12.60 -3.47
CA VAL A 85 -4.56 13.79 -3.78
C VAL A 85 -4.24 14.36 -5.16
N TRP A 86 -3.03 14.13 -5.68
CA TRP A 86 -2.49 14.74 -6.90
C TRP A 86 -2.28 13.73 -8.03
N GLY A 87 -3.20 12.79 -8.19
CA GLY A 87 -3.29 12.16 -9.46
C GLY A 87 -2.68 10.79 -9.63
N SER A 88 -2.60 9.99 -8.57
CA SER A 88 -2.41 8.54 -8.74
C SER A 88 -3.75 7.84 -8.61
N THR A 89 -4.16 7.08 -9.59
CA THR A 89 -5.26 6.13 -9.40
C THR A 89 -4.75 4.96 -8.57
N ILE A 90 -5.31 4.74 -7.38
CA ILE A 90 -4.96 3.61 -6.51
C ILE A 90 -5.94 2.48 -6.78
N TYR A 91 -5.43 1.34 -7.25
CA TYR A 91 -6.20 0.12 -7.47
C TYR A 91 -6.20 -0.79 -6.24
N TYR A 92 -5.07 -0.82 -5.53
CA TYR A 92 -4.94 -1.57 -4.28
C TYR A 92 -3.88 -0.94 -3.37
N LYS A 93 -4.21 -0.84 -2.08
CA LYS A 93 -3.27 -0.37 -1.05
C LYS A 93 -3.51 -1.15 0.24
N GLN A 94 -2.44 -1.63 0.84
CA GLN A 94 -2.45 -2.29 2.14
C GLN A 94 -1.13 -1.95 2.86
N ALA A 95 -1.20 -1.12 3.88
CA ALA A 95 0.00 -0.76 4.65
C ALA A 95 0.52 -1.95 5.47
N ILE A 96 -0.37 -2.79 5.96
CA ILE A 96 -0.11 -3.94 6.84
C ILE A 96 0.30 -3.50 8.24
N MET A 97 1.43 -2.81 8.39
CA MET A 97 1.82 -2.29 9.70
C MET A 97 0.77 -1.30 10.23
N GLY A 98 0.28 -1.55 11.43
CA GLY A 98 -0.80 -0.77 12.05
C GLY A 98 -2.22 -1.11 11.58
N GLU A 99 -2.37 -1.78 10.43
CA GLU A 99 -3.67 -2.16 9.84
C GLU A 99 -3.98 -3.66 9.97
N GLY A 100 -2.97 -4.48 10.29
CA GLY A 100 -3.09 -5.93 10.34
C GLY A 100 -3.03 -6.59 8.96
N GLN A 101 -3.39 -7.88 8.91
CA GLN A 101 -3.45 -8.67 7.68
C GLN A 101 -4.46 -8.11 6.67
N GLY A 102 -5.46 -7.36 7.12
CA GLY A 102 -6.51 -6.81 6.26
C GLY A 102 -7.29 -7.90 5.52
N LYS A 103 -7.42 -7.72 4.19
CA LYS A 103 -8.12 -8.68 3.31
C LYS A 103 -7.20 -9.69 2.63
N LEU A 104 -5.92 -9.74 3.04
CA LEU A 104 -5.01 -10.77 2.54
C LEU A 104 -5.45 -12.15 3.05
N THR A 105 -5.41 -13.14 2.19
CA THR A 105 -5.75 -14.53 2.52
C THR A 105 -4.50 -15.40 2.54
N ILE A 106 -4.42 -16.33 3.49
CA ILE A 106 -3.31 -17.26 3.64
C ILE A 106 -3.78 -18.64 3.20
N GLN A 107 -2.98 -19.33 2.38
CA GLN A 107 -3.17 -20.72 2.02
C GLN A 107 -1.89 -21.50 2.21
N ASN A 108 -1.97 -22.58 2.99
CA ASN A 108 -0.86 -23.49 3.21
C ASN A 108 -1.05 -24.70 2.29
N VAL A 109 -0.19 -24.83 1.29
CA VAL A 109 -0.19 -25.97 0.37
C VAL A 109 0.56 -27.16 0.98
N LYS A 110 1.65 -26.84 1.70
CA LYS A 110 2.47 -27.82 2.40
C LYS A 110 2.94 -27.30 3.75
N LEU A 111 2.62 -28.02 4.81
CA LEU A 111 3.17 -27.82 6.14
C LEU A 111 3.76 -29.13 6.64
N THR A 112 5.06 -29.15 6.89
CA THR A 112 5.72 -30.29 7.53
C THR A 112 5.63 -30.14 9.06
N ASP A 113 5.25 -31.20 9.76
CA ASP A 113 5.23 -31.21 11.22
C ASP A 113 6.61 -30.78 11.78
N PRO A 114 6.68 -29.91 12.79
CA PRO A 114 5.63 -29.38 13.65
C PRO A 114 5.03 -28.02 13.22
N LEU A 115 5.22 -27.59 11.96
CA LEU A 115 4.66 -26.33 11.50
C LEU A 115 3.12 -26.37 11.53
N THR A 116 2.51 -25.31 12.04
CA THR A 116 1.05 -25.11 12.03
C THR A 116 0.63 -23.95 11.16
N TYR A 117 1.57 -23.08 10.81
CA TYR A 117 1.45 -21.96 9.88
C TYR A 117 2.84 -21.59 9.36
N VAL A 118 2.88 -20.82 8.29
CA VAL A 118 4.08 -20.19 7.72
C VAL A 118 3.91 -18.67 7.70
N TRP A 119 2.82 -18.19 7.10
CA TRP A 119 2.49 -16.76 7.10
C TRP A 119 1.77 -16.35 8.39
N TYR A 120 2.17 -15.23 8.96
CA TYR A 120 1.53 -14.61 10.13
C TYR A 120 1.71 -13.10 10.12
N TYR A 121 0.83 -12.40 10.81
CA TYR A 121 0.93 -10.96 11.01
C TYR A 121 1.77 -10.63 12.25
N SER A 122 2.66 -9.64 12.10
CA SER A 122 3.40 -9.00 13.19
C SER A 122 3.16 -7.50 13.17
N ALA A 123 2.76 -6.92 14.30
CA ALA A 123 2.57 -5.47 14.42
C ALA A 123 3.87 -4.69 14.20
N ALA A 124 5.03 -5.30 14.45
CA ALA A 124 6.34 -4.68 14.30
C ALA A 124 6.95 -4.86 12.90
N TYR A 125 6.59 -5.95 12.17
CA TYR A 125 7.30 -6.36 10.96
C TYR A 125 6.40 -6.55 9.75
N GLY A 126 5.09 -6.42 9.88
CA GLY A 126 4.13 -6.63 8.79
C GLY A 126 3.68 -8.09 8.65
N MET A 127 3.47 -8.56 7.41
CA MET A 127 3.25 -9.98 7.13
C MET A 127 4.59 -10.68 7.07
N CYS A 128 4.74 -11.73 7.87
CA CYS A 128 5.97 -12.51 7.96
C CYS A 128 5.71 -13.94 7.49
N ALA A 129 6.63 -14.50 6.69
CA ALA A 129 6.69 -15.92 6.37
C ALA A 129 7.96 -16.54 6.95
N SER A 130 7.81 -17.64 7.66
CA SER A 130 8.95 -18.40 8.21
C SER A 130 8.56 -19.85 8.40
N ALA A 131 9.44 -20.76 8.00
CA ALA A 131 9.33 -22.18 8.26
C ALA A 131 10.33 -22.66 9.33
N PHE A 132 10.82 -21.73 10.16
CA PHE A 132 11.72 -22.03 11.28
C PHE A 132 10.91 -22.19 12.57
N LYS A 133 11.04 -23.35 13.22
CA LYS A 133 10.39 -23.68 14.49
C LYS A 133 11.26 -24.65 15.29
N ASP A 134 11.26 -24.52 16.60
CA ASP A 134 11.96 -25.43 17.53
C ASP A 134 13.46 -25.67 17.15
N ASN A 135 14.14 -24.57 16.75
CA ASN A 135 15.54 -24.55 16.28
C ASN A 135 15.81 -25.38 15.01
N ALA A 136 14.83 -25.62 14.18
CA ALA A 136 14.97 -26.31 12.90
C ALA A 136 14.18 -25.62 11.79
N SER A 137 14.63 -25.80 10.54
CA SER A 137 13.94 -25.36 9.33
C SER A 137 13.24 -26.56 8.68
N TYR A 138 12.01 -26.36 8.27
CA TYR A 138 11.15 -27.40 7.72
C TYR A 138 10.75 -27.08 6.27
N GLU A 139 10.52 -28.11 5.50
CA GLU A 139 9.95 -27.99 4.17
C GLU A 139 8.52 -27.42 4.24
N SER A 140 8.24 -26.41 3.44
CA SER A 140 6.91 -25.78 3.41
C SER A 140 6.60 -25.15 2.06
N GLU A 141 5.31 -24.98 1.78
CA GLU A 141 4.80 -24.12 0.73
C GLU A 141 3.55 -23.41 1.24
N ALA A 142 3.61 -22.08 1.29
CA ALA A 142 2.51 -21.26 1.76
C ALA A 142 2.39 -19.97 0.93
N TRP A 143 1.16 -19.53 0.75
CA TRP A 143 0.79 -18.42 -0.10
C TRP A 143 0.04 -17.35 0.67
N LEU A 144 0.36 -16.10 0.38
CA LEU A 144 -0.36 -14.91 0.84
C LEU A 144 -0.94 -14.23 -0.39
N VAL A 145 -2.26 -14.10 -0.47
CA VAL A 145 -2.96 -13.67 -1.69
C VAL A 145 -3.77 -12.41 -1.41
N THR A 146 -3.68 -11.41 -2.30
CA THR A 146 -4.51 -10.20 -2.25
C THR A 146 -5.98 -10.51 -2.57
N PRO A 147 -6.94 -9.67 -2.16
CA PRO A 147 -8.25 -9.68 -2.78
C PRO A 147 -8.13 -9.44 -4.29
N GLN A 148 -9.20 -9.72 -5.03
CA GLN A 148 -9.26 -9.41 -6.46
C GLN A 148 -9.15 -7.90 -6.67
N ILE A 149 -8.31 -7.49 -7.61
CA ILE A 149 -8.03 -6.11 -8.00
C ILE A 149 -8.52 -5.89 -9.42
N ASP A 150 -9.28 -4.84 -9.65
CA ASP A 150 -9.87 -4.54 -10.96
C ASP A 150 -8.99 -3.54 -11.74
N LEU A 151 -8.33 -4.01 -12.81
CA LEU A 151 -7.52 -3.21 -13.73
C LEU A 151 -8.21 -2.96 -15.08
N THR A 152 -9.52 -3.19 -15.18
CA THR A 152 -10.26 -3.05 -16.46
C THR A 152 -10.24 -1.63 -17.03
N ARG A 153 -9.93 -0.63 -16.19
CA ARG A 153 -9.81 0.79 -16.60
C ARG A 153 -8.41 1.35 -16.48
N ALA A 154 -7.45 0.55 -16.06
CA ALA A 154 -6.06 0.94 -15.93
C ALA A 154 -5.42 1.22 -17.29
N LYS A 155 -4.33 2.01 -17.29
CA LYS A 155 -3.53 2.30 -18.48
C LYS A 155 -2.07 1.92 -18.28
N THR A 156 -1.45 2.42 -17.22
CA THR A 156 -0.03 2.19 -16.87
C THR A 156 0.14 1.83 -15.39
N PRO A 157 -0.58 0.80 -14.89
CA PRO A 157 -0.53 0.44 -13.49
C PRO A 157 0.84 -0.12 -13.10
N GLN A 158 1.28 0.24 -11.88
CA GLN A 158 2.55 -0.17 -11.31
C GLN A 158 2.35 -0.70 -9.90
N PHE A 159 3.01 -1.81 -9.57
CA PHE A 159 2.95 -2.44 -8.26
C PHE A 159 4.30 -2.37 -7.55
N GLY A 160 4.31 -2.00 -6.28
CA GLY A 160 5.50 -2.03 -5.44
C GLY A 160 5.15 -2.33 -3.98
N PHE A 161 6.15 -2.74 -3.22
CA PHE A 161 6.02 -2.99 -1.79
C PHE A 161 7.40 -2.93 -1.11
N ASP A 162 7.39 -2.85 0.23
CA ASP A 162 8.61 -2.95 1.01
C ASP A 162 8.76 -4.36 1.55
N HIS A 163 9.98 -4.87 1.50
CA HIS A 163 10.29 -6.20 2.03
C HIS A 163 11.67 -6.28 2.70
N ALA A 164 11.81 -7.24 3.61
CA ALA A 164 13.07 -7.68 4.18
C ALA A 164 13.14 -9.20 4.13
N PHE A 165 14.34 -9.74 4.03
CA PHE A 165 14.58 -11.17 4.07
C PHE A 165 15.89 -11.45 4.80
N ASN A 166 15.86 -12.36 5.76
CA ASN A 166 17.02 -12.70 6.56
C ASN A 166 17.03 -14.20 6.91
N LYS A 167 18.19 -14.69 7.32
CA LYS A 167 18.45 -16.06 7.79
C LYS A 167 18.62 -17.11 6.68
N ALA A 168 18.57 -16.75 5.41
CA ALA A 168 18.92 -17.64 4.29
C ALA A 168 19.52 -16.84 3.13
N PRO A 169 20.44 -17.42 2.35
CA PRO A 169 21.12 -16.74 1.27
C PRO A 169 20.31 -16.68 -0.04
N ASN A 170 19.35 -17.55 -0.23
CA ASN A 170 18.71 -17.82 -1.53
C ASN A 170 17.27 -17.25 -1.57
N PHE A 171 17.16 -15.92 -1.53
CA PHE A 171 15.86 -15.25 -1.55
C PHE A 171 14.96 -15.71 -2.70
N THR A 172 15.48 -15.78 -3.94
CA THR A 172 14.69 -16.13 -5.13
C THR A 172 14.26 -17.59 -5.20
N GLU A 173 14.89 -18.48 -4.44
CA GLU A 173 14.48 -19.88 -4.33
C GLU A 173 13.30 -20.04 -3.36
N GLU A 174 13.22 -19.17 -2.34
CA GLU A 174 12.20 -19.24 -1.30
C GLU A 174 11.00 -18.31 -1.56
N CYS A 175 11.21 -17.18 -2.21
CA CYS A 175 10.25 -16.08 -2.31
C CYS A 175 9.94 -15.73 -3.76
N THR A 176 8.67 -15.79 -4.13
CA THR A 176 8.20 -15.44 -5.48
C THR A 176 6.94 -14.60 -5.39
N VAL A 177 6.85 -13.56 -6.23
CA VAL A 177 5.62 -12.77 -6.42
C VAL A 177 4.98 -13.21 -7.73
N LEU A 178 3.67 -13.46 -7.72
CA LEU A 178 2.94 -14.01 -8.87
C LEU A 178 1.62 -13.26 -9.06
N VAL A 179 1.12 -13.30 -10.29
CA VAL A 179 -0.17 -12.71 -10.67
C VAL A 179 -1.05 -13.77 -11.34
N SER A 180 -2.32 -13.79 -10.98
CA SER A 180 -3.34 -14.63 -11.64
C SER A 180 -4.51 -13.78 -12.09
N THR A 181 -5.07 -14.09 -13.27
CA THR A 181 -6.33 -13.54 -13.80
C THR A 181 -7.52 -14.47 -13.57
N ASN A 182 -7.29 -15.69 -13.10
CA ASN A 182 -8.33 -16.73 -12.96
C ASN A 182 -8.37 -17.35 -11.55
N TYR A 183 -7.74 -16.72 -10.54
CA TYR A 183 -7.80 -17.21 -9.17
C TYR A 183 -9.23 -17.18 -8.62
N ALA A 184 -9.72 -18.31 -8.13
CA ALA A 184 -11.08 -18.51 -7.63
C ALA A 184 -11.13 -19.03 -6.18
N GLY A 185 -10.07 -18.79 -5.40
CA GLY A 185 -10.02 -19.13 -3.97
C GLY A 185 -9.11 -20.32 -3.61
N ASP A 186 -8.52 -20.99 -4.59
CA ASP A 186 -7.54 -22.07 -4.38
C ASP A 186 -6.32 -21.84 -5.28
N VAL A 187 -5.15 -21.65 -4.65
CA VAL A 187 -3.89 -21.34 -5.35
C VAL A 187 -3.38 -22.50 -6.22
N THR A 188 -3.85 -23.71 -6.01
CA THR A 188 -3.43 -24.92 -6.75
C THR A 188 -4.25 -25.17 -8.01
N THR A 189 -5.35 -24.44 -8.20
CA THR A 189 -6.33 -24.70 -9.29
C THR A 189 -6.39 -23.58 -10.33
N CYS A 190 -5.45 -22.65 -10.32
CA CYS A 190 -5.39 -21.53 -11.23
C CYS A 190 -3.99 -21.34 -11.81
N ASP A 191 -3.89 -20.51 -12.84
CA ASP A 191 -2.63 -20.18 -13.48
C ASP A 191 -1.98 -18.97 -12.79
N TRP A 192 -0.68 -19.08 -12.54
CA TRP A 192 0.12 -18.04 -11.94
C TRP A 192 1.28 -17.64 -12.84
N THR A 193 1.41 -16.35 -13.11
CA THR A 193 2.54 -15.75 -13.84
C THR A 193 3.49 -15.15 -12.83
N PRO A 194 4.74 -15.64 -12.72
CA PRO A 194 5.74 -15.03 -11.83
C PRO A 194 6.17 -13.66 -12.36
N LEU A 195 6.40 -12.71 -11.44
CA LEU A 195 6.98 -11.41 -11.75
C LEU A 195 8.50 -11.49 -11.72
N GLU A 196 9.14 -10.91 -12.73
CA GLU A 196 10.58 -10.72 -12.74
C GLU A 196 10.99 -9.60 -11.78
N TRP A 197 12.00 -9.85 -10.94
CA TRP A 197 12.50 -8.84 -10.03
C TRP A 197 13.12 -7.66 -10.77
N ASN A 198 12.83 -6.45 -10.33
CA ASN A 198 13.45 -5.25 -10.87
C ASN A 198 14.97 -5.29 -10.74
N LEU A 199 15.65 -4.59 -11.63
CA LEU A 199 17.11 -4.48 -11.60
C LEU A 199 17.53 -3.16 -10.97
N ASN A 200 18.64 -3.20 -10.25
CA ASN A 200 19.40 -2.04 -9.81
C ASN A 200 20.16 -1.41 -10.99
N GLU A 201 20.72 -0.23 -10.80
CA GLU A 201 21.52 0.47 -11.84
C GLU A 201 22.73 -0.34 -12.30
N ASP A 202 23.27 -1.20 -11.44
CA ASP A 202 24.42 -2.09 -11.76
C ASP A 202 24.01 -3.39 -12.46
N GLY A 203 22.70 -3.58 -12.74
CA GLY A 203 22.16 -4.77 -13.40
C GLY A 203 21.92 -5.96 -12.46
N THR A 204 22.16 -5.84 -11.17
CA THR A 204 21.79 -6.87 -10.20
C THR A 204 20.31 -6.79 -9.87
N GLN A 205 19.70 -7.91 -9.43
CA GLN A 205 18.31 -7.90 -9.00
C GLN A 205 18.12 -7.06 -7.73
N ASN A 206 17.07 -6.26 -7.69
CA ASN A 206 16.66 -5.49 -6.52
C ASN A 206 15.91 -6.39 -5.51
N ILE A 207 16.66 -7.22 -4.80
CA ILE A 207 16.18 -8.20 -3.82
C ILE A 207 16.93 -8.09 -2.50
N PRO A 208 16.34 -8.49 -1.35
CA PRO A 208 17.02 -8.52 -0.08
C PRO A 208 18.23 -9.48 -0.08
N SER A 209 19.27 -9.11 0.65
CA SER A 209 20.53 -9.87 0.71
C SER A 209 20.46 -11.22 1.44
N GLY A 210 19.36 -11.48 2.17
CA GLY A 210 19.24 -12.67 3.03
C GLY A 210 19.96 -12.57 4.39
N THR A 211 20.60 -11.45 4.66
CA THR A 211 21.40 -11.23 5.89
C THR A 211 21.01 -9.99 6.68
N SER A 212 19.93 -9.29 6.30
CA SER A 212 19.50 -8.04 6.91
C SER A 212 17.99 -8.00 7.15
N TRP A 213 17.58 -7.38 8.26
CA TRP A 213 16.20 -7.01 8.56
C TRP A 213 15.81 -5.62 8.04
N THR A 214 16.71 -4.99 7.29
CA THR A 214 16.43 -3.68 6.71
C THR A 214 15.43 -3.83 5.57
N PHE A 215 14.29 -3.18 5.69
CA PHE A 215 13.32 -3.10 4.60
C PHE A 215 13.87 -2.30 3.44
N GLN A 216 13.68 -2.82 2.24
CA GLN A 216 13.92 -2.12 0.99
C GLN A 216 12.68 -2.14 0.12
N HIS A 217 12.51 -1.12 -0.72
CA HIS A 217 11.44 -1.08 -1.70
C HIS A 217 11.83 -1.90 -2.93
N THR A 218 10.88 -2.67 -3.46
CA THR A 218 11.09 -3.55 -4.63
C THR A 218 11.36 -2.80 -5.94
N GLY A 219 11.21 -1.47 -5.96
CA GLY A 219 10.92 -0.77 -7.21
C GLY A 219 9.48 -1.03 -7.64
N TYR A 220 9.14 -0.61 -8.85
CA TYR A 220 7.80 -0.81 -9.39
C TYR A 220 7.81 -1.85 -10.50
N PHE A 221 7.04 -2.91 -10.31
CA PHE A 221 6.73 -3.89 -11.35
C PHE A 221 5.74 -3.26 -12.34
N ASP A 222 6.00 -3.43 -13.63
CA ASP A 222 5.07 -3.02 -14.68
C ASP A 222 3.86 -3.97 -14.76
N PHE A 223 2.68 -3.45 -14.53
CA PHE A 223 1.42 -4.19 -14.61
C PHE A 223 0.62 -3.89 -15.88
N THR A 224 1.22 -3.18 -16.85
CA THR A 224 0.62 -2.96 -18.17
C THR A 224 0.17 -4.24 -18.87
N PRO A 225 0.87 -5.39 -18.76
CA PRO A 225 0.40 -6.65 -19.33
C PRO A 225 -0.93 -7.17 -18.78
N PHE A 226 -1.40 -6.66 -17.63
CA PHE A 226 -2.66 -7.05 -16.98
C PHE A 226 -3.78 -6.00 -17.14
N VAL A 227 -3.57 -4.98 -17.94
CA VAL A 227 -4.60 -3.96 -18.23
C VAL A 227 -5.80 -4.62 -18.90
N GLY A 228 -7.00 -4.25 -18.43
CA GLY A 228 -8.26 -4.85 -18.90
C GLY A 228 -8.72 -6.06 -18.10
N GLU A 229 -7.89 -6.58 -17.19
CA GLU A 229 -8.16 -7.78 -16.43
C GLU A 229 -8.56 -7.48 -14.97
N LYS A 230 -9.11 -8.49 -14.31
CA LYS A 230 -9.22 -8.57 -12.85
C LYS A 230 -8.21 -9.59 -12.35
N ILE A 231 -7.36 -9.16 -11.44
CA ILE A 231 -6.19 -9.93 -11.01
C ILE A 231 -6.17 -10.20 -9.50
N ASN A 232 -5.40 -11.20 -9.11
CA ASN A 232 -4.92 -11.37 -7.74
C ASN A 232 -3.39 -11.41 -7.77
N ILE A 233 -2.75 -10.81 -6.77
CA ILE A 233 -1.30 -10.88 -6.55
C ILE A 233 -1.07 -11.87 -5.42
N ALA A 234 -0.10 -12.75 -5.58
CA ALA A 234 0.29 -13.70 -4.55
C ALA A 234 1.78 -13.61 -4.20
N PHE A 235 2.07 -13.82 -2.94
CA PHE A 235 3.42 -13.97 -2.40
C PHE A 235 3.55 -15.44 -1.99
N ARG A 236 4.30 -16.20 -2.77
CA ARG A 236 4.58 -17.61 -2.50
C ARG A 236 5.88 -17.72 -1.75
N TYR A 237 5.84 -18.41 -0.64
CA TYR A 237 7.00 -18.78 0.16
C TYR A 237 7.16 -20.30 0.16
N THR A 238 8.35 -20.78 -0.23
CA THR A 238 8.69 -22.20 -0.28
C THR A 238 10.04 -22.43 0.39
N THR A 239 10.17 -23.52 1.10
CA THR A 239 11.41 -23.90 1.76
C THR A 239 11.70 -25.39 1.61
N ALA A 240 12.99 -25.73 1.59
CA ALA A 240 13.47 -27.10 1.75
C ALA A 240 13.81 -27.41 3.22
N ASN A 241 14.01 -28.68 3.54
CA ASN A 241 14.49 -29.08 4.86
C ASN A 241 15.89 -28.51 5.15
N GLY A 242 16.07 -27.96 6.34
CA GLY A 242 17.34 -27.48 6.84
C GLY A 242 17.67 -26.03 6.51
N VAL A 243 16.93 -25.37 5.62
CA VAL A 243 17.11 -23.97 5.28
C VAL A 243 15.76 -23.27 5.19
N SER A 244 15.60 -22.18 5.92
CA SER A 244 14.46 -21.28 5.76
C SER A 244 14.84 -19.86 6.16
N GLY A 245 14.65 -18.92 5.26
CA GLY A 245 14.69 -17.49 5.57
C GLY A 245 13.40 -17.03 6.25
N THR A 246 13.40 -15.80 6.72
CA THR A 246 12.17 -15.12 7.13
C THR A 246 11.94 -13.96 6.17
N TRP A 247 10.79 -13.96 5.51
CA TRP A 247 10.36 -12.91 4.59
C TRP A 247 9.34 -12.01 5.26
N GLU A 248 9.57 -10.70 5.26
CA GLU A 248 8.72 -9.68 5.85
C GLU A 248 8.21 -8.75 4.77
N LEU A 249 6.91 -8.44 4.78
CA LEU A 249 6.21 -7.61 3.78
C LEU A 249 5.41 -6.50 4.44
N LYS A 250 5.44 -5.30 3.84
CA LYS A 250 4.56 -4.17 4.18
C LYS A 250 4.37 -3.25 2.99
N ASN A 251 3.47 -2.27 3.12
CA ASN A 251 3.27 -1.17 2.17
C ASN A 251 2.98 -1.63 0.74
N LEU A 252 2.06 -2.58 0.57
CA LEU A 252 1.63 -3.01 -0.76
C LEU A 252 0.87 -1.87 -1.45
N LEU A 253 1.30 -1.49 -2.65
CA LEU A 253 0.68 -0.42 -3.44
C LEU A 253 0.64 -0.79 -4.92
N LEU A 254 -0.56 -0.88 -5.49
CA LEU A 254 -0.80 -0.94 -6.93
C LEU A 254 -1.51 0.35 -7.33
N SER A 255 -0.83 1.16 -8.08
CA SER A 255 -1.30 2.49 -8.48
C SER A 255 -0.87 2.82 -9.89
N GLU A 256 -1.48 3.85 -10.45
CA GLU A 256 -1.13 4.43 -11.73
C GLU A 256 -0.76 5.90 -11.51
N PRO A 257 0.49 6.33 -11.83
CA PRO A 257 0.86 7.73 -11.78
C PRO A 257 0.07 8.53 -12.83
N GLU A 258 -0.31 9.76 -12.54
CA GLU A 258 -0.80 10.67 -13.59
C GLU A 258 0.34 11.05 -14.55
N ASN A 259 0.04 11.00 -15.83
CA ASN A 259 0.90 11.51 -16.91
C ASN A 259 0.72 13.01 -17.10
#